data_cb7b4c991afa8e2bcc6fb08bfb5b57a7
#
_entry.id   cb7b4c991afa8e2bcc6fb08bfb5b57a7
#
_cell.length_a   1.000
_cell.length_b   1.000
_cell.length_c   1.000
_cell.angle_alpha   90.00
_cell.angle_beta   90.00
_cell.angle_gamma   90.00
#
_symmetry.space_group_name_H-M   'P 1'
#
loop_
_entity.id
_entity.type
_entity.pdbx_description
1 polymer ?
#
loop_
_entity_poly.entity_id
_entity_poly.type
_entity_poly.pdbx_seq_one_letter_code
_entity_poly.pdbx_strand_id
1 'polypeptide(L)'
;MRKRALIYMIMAGTLALSGCRATSQNTAANASAVEQSAAQDGQNENHDGNGAPDENGAPDGKEAPGGKGGPDGNGVPGAGQSAPESYDAVDEITSDTSESGKTYTSTRTDENAILVSDGATLTLKNFKLNRTSGDSTGGDQSSFYGIGAAILATDGTANLNGGTITTDSKGGAGVFAYGDGTVNISDTTITTKQDTSGGIHVAGGGTLHAENLTVETSGESSAAIRSDRGGGTMTVNGGTYTSNGSGSPAVYCTADITINDATLTATGAEAVCIEGLNSLKLTDCDLSGNIPDNEQNDCDWTVILYQSMSGDSEVGNSTFDMTGGSLTSKNGGMFYTTNTESTFSLNNVKMTYSDSNDFFLKCTGNANKRGWGKSGSNGADCIFTATEQDMKGDIIWDSISTLEFTMKSGSSLTGAIVDDETNAGNGGDGSANVTIDKTSTWTVTGDSRVSKLVCSGTIVDNQGKNVTIKKSDGTVIKKGSSCYTITVDSYSAS
;
A
#
# COMPACT_ATOMS: atom_id res chain seq x y z
N MET A 1 -50.59 -14.17 -38.70
CA MET A 1 -51.54 -13.12 -38.36
C MET A 1 -51.81 -13.21 -36.85
N ARG A 2 -51.23 -12.28 -36.09
CA ARG A 2 -51.67 -11.75 -34.80
C ARG A 2 -50.62 -10.78 -34.33
N LYS A 3 -50.97 -9.50 -34.47
CA LYS A 3 -50.18 -8.33 -33.99
C LYS A 3 -50.25 -8.30 -32.46
N ARG A 4 -49.11 -8.14 -31.77
CA ARG A 4 -49.06 -7.73 -30.36
C ARG A 4 -48.54 -6.30 -30.30
N ALA A 5 -49.36 -5.44 -29.75
CA ALA A 5 -49.06 -4.05 -29.50
C ALA A 5 -48.15 -3.93 -28.25
N LEU A 6 -47.13 -3.10 -28.34
CA LEU A 6 -46.24 -2.73 -27.23
C LEU A 6 -46.73 -1.42 -26.64
N ILE A 7 -47.16 -1.41 -25.41
CA ILE A 7 -47.60 -0.22 -24.64
C ILE A 7 -46.34 0.36 -24.01
N TYR A 8 -45.99 1.60 -24.40
CA TYR A 8 -45.00 2.44 -23.70
C TYR A 8 -45.70 3.14 -22.53
N MET A 9 -45.22 2.86 -21.32
CA MET A 9 -45.62 3.58 -20.10
C MET A 9 -44.57 4.68 -19.86
N ILE A 10 -44.97 5.94 -20.07
CA ILE A 10 -44.18 7.12 -19.74
C ILE A 10 -44.42 7.41 -18.25
N MET A 11 -43.39 7.26 -17.41
CA MET A 11 -43.38 7.80 -16.07
C MET A 11 -42.72 9.17 -16.10
N ALA A 12 -43.49 10.19 -15.84
CA ALA A 12 -43.01 11.53 -15.56
C ALA A 12 -42.49 11.58 -14.13
N GLY A 13 -41.18 11.69 -13.95
CA GLY A 13 -40.51 11.92 -12.68
C GLY A 13 -40.42 13.44 -12.41
N THR A 14 -41.06 13.90 -11.36
CA THR A 14 -40.97 15.26 -10.83
C THR A 14 -39.58 15.51 -10.24
N LEU A 15 -38.87 16.52 -10.75
CA LEU A 15 -37.67 17.09 -10.14
C LEU A 15 -38.04 17.76 -8.81
N ALA A 16 -37.55 17.22 -7.71
CA ALA A 16 -37.56 17.90 -6.42
C ALA A 16 -36.21 18.64 -6.25
N LEU A 17 -36.26 19.94 -6.19
CA LEU A 17 -35.19 20.84 -5.77
C LEU A 17 -34.98 20.65 -4.26
N SER A 18 -33.86 20.02 -3.87
CA SER A 18 -33.40 20.00 -2.48
C SER A 18 -32.30 21.03 -2.28
N GLY A 19 -32.62 22.07 -1.54
CA GLY A 19 -31.68 23.11 -1.10
C GLY A 19 -30.75 22.57 0.00
N CYS A 20 -29.55 23.11 0.06
CA CYS A 20 -28.55 22.89 1.09
C CYS A 20 -29.13 23.13 2.51
N ARG A 21 -29.16 22.07 3.32
CA ARG A 21 -29.40 22.22 4.77
C ARG A 21 -28.53 21.22 5.51
N ALA A 22 -27.55 21.74 6.21
CA ALA A 22 -26.79 21.01 7.21
C ALA A 22 -27.68 20.70 8.42
N THR A 23 -27.73 19.45 8.84
CA THR A 23 -28.21 19.10 10.18
C THR A 23 -27.43 17.91 10.69
N SER A 24 -26.63 18.19 11.70
CA SER A 24 -26.09 17.19 12.65
C SER A 24 -27.24 16.57 13.45
N GLN A 25 -27.32 15.27 13.56
CA GLN A 25 -27.99 14.61 14.70
C GLN A 25 -27.28 13.28 15.04
N ASN A 26 -26.77 13.25 16.25
CA ASN A 26 -26.43 12.05 17.04
C ASN A 26 -27.69 11.19 17.25
N THR A 27 -27.57 9.89 17.02
CA THR A 27 -28.37 8.91 17.75
C THR A 27 -27.56 7.63 17.97
N ALA A 28 -27.30 7.37 19.25
CA ALA A 28 -26.79 6.09 19.73
C ALA A 28 -27.90 5.02 19.64
N ALA A 29 -27.54 3.82 19.20
CA ALA A 29 -28.30 2.62 19.49
C ALA A 29 -27.38 1.40 19.63
N ASN A 30 -27.46 0.80 20.81
CA ASN A 30 -26.83 -0.46 21.22
C ASN A 30 -27.17 -1.64 20.29
N ALA A 31 -26.19 -2.46 19.97
CA ALA A 31 -26.42 -3.90 19.77
C ALA A 31 -25.13 -4.71 20.05
N SER A 32 -25.32 -5.68 20.81
CA SER A 32 -24.58 -6.73 21.47
C SER A 32 -23.34 -7.32 20.77
N ALA A 33 -22.33 -7.55 21.60
CA ALA A 33 -21.10 -8.29 21.39
C ALA A 33 -21.37 -9.77 20.98
N VAL A 34 -20.58 -10.25 20.03
CA VAL A 34 -20.19 -11.67 19.96
C VAL A 34 -18.66 -11.69 19.95
N GLU A 35 -18.10 -12.22 21.02
CA GLU A 35 -16.69 -12.49 21.19
C GLU A 35 -16.24 -13.60 20.23
N GLN A 36 -15.10 -13.37 19.56
CA GLN A 36 -14.21 -14.47 19.19
C GLN A 36 -12.76 -14.08 19.49
N SER A 37 -12.20 -14.87 20.38
CA SER A 37 -10.90 -14.81 20.99
C SER A 37 -9.78 -15.07 19.99
N ALA A 38 -8.79 -14.20 19.97
CA ALA A 38 -7.44 -14.56 19.52
C ALA A 38 -6.59 -14.83 20.77
N ALA A 39 -6.00 -16.00 20.82
CA ALA A 39 -5.19 -16.49 21.92
C ALA A 39 -3.89 -15.70 22.02
N GLN A 40 -3.66 -15.07 23.19
CA GLN A 40 -2.34 -14.71 23.68
C GLN A 40 -1.90 -15.79 24.65
N ASP A 41 -0.75 -16.37 24.42
CA ASP A 41 -0.04 -17.14 25.43
C ASP A 41 1.30 -16.48 25.74
N GLY A 42 1.59 -16.29 27.01
CA GLY A 42 2.91 -15.83 27.45
C GLY A 42 2.89 -15.02 28.75
N GLN A 43 2.67 -15.70 29.86
CA GLN A 43 2.85 -15.16 31.21
C GLN A 43 4.30 -14.77 31.47
N ASN A 44 4.55 -13.64 32.16
CA ASN A 44 5.40 -13.67 33.32
C ASN A 44 5.11 -12.51 34.32
N GLU A 45 5.13 -12.86 35.59
CA GLU A 45 4.72 -12.08 36.74
C GLU A 45 5.83 -11.17 37.26
N ASN A 46 5.39 -10.02 37.81
CA ASN A 46 5.84 -9.25 38.98
C ASN A 46 7.31 -8.87 39.21
N HIS A 47 7.57 -7.59 39.35
CA HIS A 47 7.95 -7.02 40.70
C HIS A 47 7.96 -5.49 40.72
N ASP A 48 7.50 -4.97 41.85
CA ASP A 48 7.40 -3.57 42.27
C ASP A 48 8.73 -2.83 42.38
N GLY A 49 8.70 -1.50 42.23
CA GLY A 49 9.77 -0.65 42.72
C GLY A 49 9.76 0.81 42.27
N ASN A 50 9.28 1.66 43.15
CA ASN A 50 9.30 3.13 43.19
C ASN A 50 10.63 3.82 42.84
N GLY A 51 10.50 5.03 42.25
CA GLY A 51 11.50 6.09 42.41
C GLY A 51 11.66 7.06 41.25
N ALA A 52 11.01 8.22 41.32
CA ALA A 52 11.47 9.46 40.67
C ALA A 52 12.19 10.31 41.73
N PRO A 53 12.81 11.49 41.47
CA PRO A 53 13.09 12.24 40.23
C PRO A 53 14.57 12.69 40.11
N ASP A 54 15.00 13.37 39.04
CA ASP A 54 15.50 14.75 39.04
C ASP A 54 16.08 15.20 37.69
N GLU A 55 15.90 16.50 37.50
CA GLU A 55 16.22 17.34 36.34
C GLU A 55 17.72 17.58 36.13
N ASN A 56 18.02 18.04 34.90
CA ASN A 56 18.93 19.10 34.44
C ASN A 56 20.01 18.74 33.41
N GLY A 57 20.03 19.53 32.37
CA GLY A 57 21.24 20.01 31.70
C GLY A 57 21.47 19.62 30.27
N ALA A 58 21.04 20.46 29.34
CA ALA A 58 21.74 20.57 28.03
C ALA A 58 23.07 21.30 28.21
N PRO A 59 24.11 21.06 27.36
CA PRO A 59 24.30 21.87 26.17
C PRO A 59 24.99 21.18 24.96
N ASP A 60 24.68 21.75 23.79
CA ASP A 60 25.47 21.99 22.55
C ASP A 60 26.60 21.07 22.08
N GLY A 61 26.51 20.73 20.76
CA GLY A 61 27.69 20.80 19.89
C GLY A 61 28.11 19.55 19.12
N LYS A 62 27.70 19.49 17.85
CA LYS A 62 28.50 19.06 16.66
C LYS A 62 29.31 17.76 16.67
N GLU A 63 29.10 17.08 15.55
CA GLU A 63 29.97 16.22 14.72
C GLU A 63 29.57 14.76 14.64
N ALA A 64 29.16 14.37 13.42
CA ALA A 64 29.22 12.98 12.97
C ALA A 64 30.69 12.59 12.75
N PRO A 65 31.10 11.35 13.05
CA PRO A 65 31.25 10.34 12.02
C PRO A 65 31.07 8.87 12.51
N GLY A 66 30.66 8.02 11.56
CA GLY A 66 31.12 6.63 11.42
C GLY A 66 30.89 5.62 12.56
N GLY A 67 29.95 4.77 12.31
CA GLY A 67 29.80 3.37 12.76
C GLY A 67 30.50 2.82 13.96
N LYS A 68 29.71 2.27 14.87
CA LYS A 68 29.80 0.96 15.52
C LYS A 68 28.97 0.94 16.82
N GLY A 69 28.07 -0.05 16.88
CA GLY A 69 27.64 -0.68 18.12
C GLY A 69 27.04 0.25 19.18
N GLY A 70 25.72 0.41 19.22
CA GLY A 70 25.02 0.93 20.39
C GLY A 70 24.58 -0.20 21.31
N PRO A 71 24.67 -0.06 22.62
CA PRO A 71 23.99 -0.95 23.54
C PRO A 71 22.66 -0.34 24.02
N ASP A 72 21.69 -1.24 24.17
CA ASP A 72 20.58 -1.25 25.11
C ASP A 72 19.33 -0.38 24.92
N GLY A 73 18.27 -1.05 24.50
CA GLY A 73 17.09 -1.26 25.33
C GLY A 73 15.93 -0.32 25.21
N ASN A 74 15.14 -0.50 24.19
CA ASN A 74 13.68 -0.57 24.31
C ASN A 74 13.18 -1.34 23.08
N GLY A 75 12.78 -2.61 23.31
CA GLY A 75 12.45 -3.51 22.21
C GLY A 75 11.31 -2.98 21.37
N VAL A 76 11.63 -2.61 20.14
CA VAL A 76 10.66 -2.53 19.06
C VAL A 76 10.24 -3.98 18.81
N PRO A 77 8.94 -4.33 18.83
CA PRO A 77 8.49 -5.66 18.44
C PRO A 77 8.99 -5.94 17.01
N GLY A 78 9.77 -7.01 16.81
CA GLY A 78 10.37 -7.38 15.54
C GLY A 78 11.90 -7.19 15.42
N ALA A 79 12.57 -6.48 16.31
CA ALA A 79 14.02 -6.20 16.24
C ALA A 79 14.94 -7.34 16.71
N GLY A 80 14.44 -8.56 16.91
CA GLY A 80 15.16 -9.60 17.67
C GLY A 80 15.57 -10.88 16.94
N GLN A 81 15.27 -11.03 15.64
CA GLN A 81 15.64 -12.26 14.94
C GLN A 81 16.71 -11.96 13.88
N SER A 82 17.91 -12.57 14.04
CA SER A 82 18.97 -12.54 13.03
C SER A 82 18.69 -13.57 11.92
N ALA A 83 19.33 -13.38 10.77
CA ALA A 83 19.32 -14.38 9.72
C ALA A 83 19.77 -15.75 10.27
N PRO A 84 19.18 -16.86 9.79
CA PRO A 84 19.58 -18.19 10.22
C PRO A 84 21.04 -18.46 9.83
N GLU A 85 21.73 -19.24 10.68
CA GLU A 85 23.12 -19.67 10.38
C GLU A 85 23.17 -20.68 9.22
N SER A 86 22.08 -21.42 8.99
CA SER A 86 21.94 -22.39 7.91
C SER A 86 20.45 -22.61 7.58
N TYR A 87 20.20 -23.08 6.36
CA TYR A 87 18.87 -23.48 5.90
C TYR A 87 18.78 -25.00 5.84
N ASP A 88 17.59 -25.55 6.12
CA ASP A 88 17.28 -26.96 5.86
C ASP A 88 16.60 -27.08 4.49
N ALA A 89 17.12 -27.91 3.61
CA ALA A 89 16.60 -28.10 2.26
C ALA A 89 16.64 -29.57 1.84
N VAL A 90 15.72 -29.97 0.95
CA VAL A 90 15.73 -31.31 0.35
C VAL A 90 16.85 -31.42 -0.67
N ASP A 91 16.94 -30.46 -1.57
CA ASP A 91 17.97 -30.35 -2.59
C ASP A 91 18.77 -29.06 -2.37
N GLU A 92 20.04 -29.19 -1.98
CA GLU A 92 21.01 -28.09 -1.91
C GLU A 92 21.82 -28.04 -3.20
N ILE A 93 21.72 -26.92 -3.91
CA ILE A 93 22.39 -26.70 -5.18
C ILE A 93 23.60 -25.80 -4.94
N THR A 94 24.78 -26.41 -4.79
CA THR A 94 26.08 -25.74 -4.55
C THR A 94 27.02 -25.85 -5.77
N SER A 95 26.52 -26.34 -6.89
CA SER A 95 27.21 -26.40 -8.19
C SER A 95 26.21 -26.31 -9.33
N ASP A 96 26.67 -25.82 -10.48
CA ASP A 96 25.79 -25.61 -11.64
C ASP A 96 25.03 -26.88 -12.02
N THR A 97 23.72 -26.79 -12.03
CA THR A 97 22.79 -27.90 -12.24
C THR A 97 21.74 -27.53 -13.26
N SER A 98 21.45 -28.41 -14.19
CA SER A 98 20.41 -28.23 -15.21
C SER A 98 19.52 -29.46 -15.31
N GLU A 99 18.21 -29.30 -15.08
CA GLU A 99 17.25 -30.39 -15.08
C GLU A 99 15.97 -30.01 -15.83
N SER A 100 15.27 -31.01 -16.36
CA SER A 100 14.00 -30.81 -17.08
C SER A 100 13.02 -31.92 -16.76
N GLY A 101 11.73 -31.55 -16.58
CA GLY A 101 10.66 -32.49 -16.30
C GLY A 101 10.71 -33.13 -14.91
N LYS A 102 11.57 -32.63 -14.01
CA LYS A 102 11.72 -33.20 -12.65
C LYS A 102 10.59 -32.77 -11.71
N THR A 103 10.27 -33.66 -10.79
CA THR A 103 9.36 -33.38 -9.68
C THR A 103 10.13 -33.33 -8.38
N TYR A 104 9.91 -32.27 -7.61
CA TYR A 104 10.48 -32.02 -6.28
C TYR A 104 9.38 -32.10 -5.23
N THR A 105 9.68 -32.58 -4.05
CA THR A 105 8.72 -32.66 -2.93
C THR A 105 9.47 -32.40 -1.63
N SER A 106 8.93 -31.48 -0.81
CA SER A 106 9.41 -31.19 0.54
C SER A 106 8.24 -31.31 1.52
N THR A 107 8.47 -31.94 2.67
CA THR A 107 7.39 -32.24 3.65
C THR A 107 7.78 -32.01 5.10
N ARG A 108 9.05 -31.66 5.41
CA ARG A 108 9.48 -31.43 6.79
C ARG A 108 9.15 -29.99 7.23
N THR A 109 9.17 -29.78 8.53
CA THR A 109 9.00 -28.48 9.17
C THR A 109 10.08 -27.52 8.67
N ASP A 110 9.68 -26.29 8.29
CA ASP A 110 10.54 -25.17 7.92
C ASP A 110 11.63 -25.49 6.85
N GLU A 111 11.46 -26.58 6.10
CA GLU A 111 12.37 -27.04 5.07
C GLU A 111 12.10 -26.36 3.73
N ASN A 112 13.13 -25.88 3.05
CA ASN A 112 13.07 -25.47 1.65
C ASN A 112 13.02 -26.71 0.74
N ALA A 113 12.30 -26.70 -0.36
CA ALA A 113 12.39 -27.83 -1.29
C ALA A 113 13.68 -27.76 -2.12
N ILE A 114 14.12 -26.54 -2.47
CA ILE A 114 15.38 -26.28 -3.15
C ILE A 114 16.04 -25.05 -2.54
N LEU A 115 17.31 -25.17 -2.17
CA LEU A 115 18.20 -24.07 -1.82
C LEU A 115 19.26 -23.92 -2.91
N VAL A 116 19.49 -22.71 -3.42
CA VAL A 116 20.54 -22.40 -4.39
C VAL A 116 21.54 -21.46 -3.73
N SER A 117 22.77 -21.94 -3.51
CA SER A 117 23.81 -21.26 -2.75
C SER A 117 25.20 -21.45 -3.36
N ASP A 118 26.22 -20.91 -2.70
CA ASP A 118 27.66 -21.04 -3.08
C ASP A 118 27.95 -20.56 -4.52
N GLY A 119 27.23 -19.55 -5.01
CA GLY A 119 27.39 -19.00 -6.36
C GLY A 119 26.89 -19.91 -7.47
N ALA A 120 26.23 -21.03 -7.14
CA ALA A 120 25.75 -21.99 -8.13
C ALA A 120 24.60 -21.46 -9.00
N THR A 121 24.50 -22.00 -10.21
CA THR A 121 23.37 -21.75 -11.12
C THR A 121 22.50 -22.99 -11.25
N LEU A 122 21.24 -22.88 -10.83
CA LEU A 122 20.20 -23.87 -11.09
C LEU A 122 19.40 -23.50 -12.34
N THR A 123 19.24 -24.41 -13.28
CA THR A 123 18.33 -24.23 -14.42
C THR A 123 17.27 -25.34 -14.43
N LEU A 124 15.99 -24.97 -14.23
CA LEU A 124 14.88 -25.89 -14.30
C LEU A 124 13.95 -25.57 -15.46
N LYS A 125 13.52 -26.62 -16.20
CA LYS A 125 12.53 -26.51 -17.27
C LYS A 125 11.41 -27.53 -17.09
N ASN A 126 10.15 -27.09 -17.30
CA ASN A 126 8.96 -27.95 -17.23
C ASN A 126 8.91 -28.78 -15.93
N PHE A 127 9.24 -28.16 -14.81
CA PHE A 127 9.35 -28.82 -13.51
C PHE A 127 8.03 -28.80 -12.73
N LYS A 128 7.95 -29.65 -11.72
CA LYS A 128 6.84 -29.65 -10.75
C LYS A 128 7.43 -29.64 -9.34
N LEU A 129 6.95 -28.74 -8.49
CA LEU A 129 7.37 -28.66 -7.10
C LEU A 129 6.16 -28.63 -6.18
N ASN A 130 6.16 -29.52 -5.16
CA ASN A 130 5.15 -29.56 -4.12
C ASN A 130 5.81 -29.41 -2.76
N ARG A 131 5.47 -28.37 -2.03
CA ARG A 131 5.90 -28.12 -0.66
C ARG A 131 4.69 -28.24 0.27
N THR A 132 4.72 -29.19 1.22
CA THR A 132 3.62 -29.38 2.19
C THR A 132 4.18 -29.63 3.57
N SER A 133 3.64 -28.97 4.60
CA SER A 133 4.00 -29.24 6.00
C SER A 133 2.90 -28.72 6.91
N GLY A 134 2.41 -29.57 7.81
CA GLY A 134 1.42 -29.17 8.84
C GLY A 134 2.05 -28.43 10.02
N ASP A 135 3.36 -28.51 10.20
CA ASP A 135 4.06 -28.05 11.41
C ASP A 135 5.03 -26.88 11.14
N SER A 136 5.07 -26.35 9.90
CA SER A 136 5.93 -25.20 9.59
C SER A 136 5.48 -23.95 10.34
N THR A 137 6.46 -23.18 10.81
CA THR A 137 6.25 -22.07 11.73
C THR A 137 5.70 -20.84 11.03
N GLY A 138 6.23 -20.51 9.84
CA GLY A 138 5.90 -19.26 9.13
C GLY A 138 6.46 -18.03 9.88
N GLY A 139 5.76 -16.89 9.75
CA GLY A 139 6.10 -15.66 10.44
C GLY A 139 7.37 -14.98 9.92
N ASP A 140 8.02 -14.20 10.78
CA ASP A 140 9.15 -13.32 10.45
C ASP A 140 10.33 -14.07 9.81
N GLN A 141 10.67 -15.25 10.31
CA GLN A 141 11.78 -16.04 9.74
C GLN A 141 11.54 -16.42 8.28
N SER A 142 10.29 -16.78 7.95
CA SER A 142 9.92 -17.10 6.57
C SER A 142 9.84 -15.85 5.70
N SER A 143 9.28 -14.75 6.26
CA SER A 143 9.10 -13.50 5.52
C SER A 143 10.42 -12.77 5.25
N PHE A 144 11.34 -12.74 6.24
CA PHE A 144 12.58 -11.97 6.13
C PHE A 144 13.74 -12.75 5.51
N TYR A 145 13.75 -14.08 5.67
CA TYR A 145 14.90 -14.90 5.30
C TYR A 145 14.57 -16.07 4.36
N GLY A 146 13.29 -16.31 4.04
CA GLY A 146 12.89 -17.35 3.09
C GLY A 146 12.89 -18.77 3.65
N ILE A 147 12.89 -18.94 4.99
CA ILE A 147 12.76 -20.27 5.60
C ILE A 147 11.44 -20.91 5.18
N GLY A 148 11.47 -22.14 4.68
CA GLY A 148 10.28 -22.89 4.27
C GLY A 148 9.78 -22.55 2.86
N ALA A 149 10.40 -21.62 2.14
CA ALA A 149 10.06 -21.32 0.75
C ALA A 149 10.25 -22.55 -0.14
N ALA A 150 9.46 -22.68 -1.20
CA ALA A 150 9.61 -23.80 -2.12
C ALA A 150 10.96 -23.75 -2.86
N ILE A 151 11.37 -22.57 -3.34
CA ILE A 151 12.71 -22.34 -3.91
C ILE A 151 13.28 -21.09 -3.25
N LEU A 152 14.46 -21.22 -2.66
CA LEU A 152 15.23 -20.14 -2.06
C LEU A 152 16.57 -20.01 -2.78
N ALA A 153 16.92 -18.81 -3.22
CA ALA A 153 18.26 -18.46 -3.67
C ALA A 153 18.87 -17.44 -2.69
N THR A 154 20.03 -17.74 -2.10
CA THR A 154 20.69 -16.88 -1.11
C THR A 154 21.90 -16.11 -1.67
N ASP A 155 22.73 -16.76 -2.46
CA ASP A 155 23.92 -16.21 -3.15
C ASP A 155 24.16 -16.90 -4.51
N GLY A 156 23.23 -17.78 -4.93
CA GLY A 156 23.21 -18.41 -6.23
C GLY A 156 22.13 -17.85 -7.15
N THR A 157 22.00 -18.44 -8.34
CA THR A 157 21.03 -18.05 -9.37
C THR A 157 20.08 -19.18 -9.71
N ALA A 158 18.78 -18.97 -9.57
CA ALA A 158 17.74 -19.90 -10.01
C ALA A 158 17.11 -19.43 -11.33
N ASN A 159 17.27 -20.17 -12.42
CA ASN A 159 16.63 -19.95 -13.71
C ASN A 159 15.50 -20.97 -13.92
N LEU A 160 14.25 -20.52 -13.85
CA LEU A 160 13.05 -21.35 -13.78
C LEU A 160 12.13 -21.06 -14.98
N ASN A 161 11.75 -22.09 -15.73
CA ASN A 161 10.87 -21.89 -16.89
C ASN A 161 9.85 -23.02 -17.06
N GLY A 162 8.58 -22.68 -17.26
CA GLY A 162 7.52 -23.62 -17.60
C GLY A 162 7.16 -24.59 -16.49
N GLY A 163 7.23 -24.15 -15.23
CA GLY A 163 7.00 -24.98 -14.06
C GLY A 163 5.62 -24.85 -13.42
N THR A 164 5.41 -25.68 -12.39
CA THR A 164 4.29 -25.56 -11.45
C THR A 164 4.84 -25.67 -10.03
N ILE A 165 4.55 -24.68 -9.20
CA ILE A 165 4.91 -24.65 -7.78
C ILE A 165 3.62 -24.63 -6.96
N THR A 166 3.47 -25.56 -6.03
CA THR A 166 2.35 -25.59 -5.11
C THR A 166 2.88 -25.68 -3.68
N THR A 167 2.44 -24.77 -2.80
CA THR A 167 2.78 -24.81 -1.39
C THR A 167 1.53 -24.92 -0.52
N ASP A 168 1.61 -25.75 0.50
CA ASP A 168 0.58 -25.93 1.54
C ASP A 168 1.31 -26.07 2.88
N SER A 169 2.02 -25.01 3.27
CA SER A 169 2.77 -24.90 4.52
C SER A 169 2.88 -23.42 4.90
N LYS A 170 2.83 -23.11 6.18
CA LYS A 170 3.09 -21.75 6.66
C LYS A 170 4.51 -21.34 6.27
N GLY A 171 4.67 -20.09 5.82
CA GLY A 171 5.96 -19.60 5.32
C GLY A 171 6.40 -20.18 3.97
N GLY A 172 5.56 -21.01 3.33
CA GLY A 172 5.84 -21.66 2.07
C GLY A 172 5.73 -20.72 0.87
N ALA A 173 6.57 -19.68 0.80
CA ALA A 173 6.64 -18.81 -0.38
C ALA A 173 6.94 -19.64 -1.64
N GLY A 174 6.42 -19.22 -2.80
CA GLY A 174 6.65 -19.91 -4.06
C GLY A 174 8.10 -19.86 -4.48
N VAL A 175 8.66 -18.67 -4.66
CA VAL A 175 10.08 -18.43 -4.90
C VAL A 175 10.56 -17.24 -4.07
N PHE A 176 11.81 -17.31 -3.60
CA PHE A 176 12.40 -16.32 -2.73
C PHE A 176 13.85 -16.02 -3.14
N ALA A 177 14.17 -14.76 -3.39
CA ALA A 177 15.53 -14.29 -3.56
C ALA A 177 15.95 -13.51 -2.31
N TYR A 178 17.00 -13.92 -1.65
CA TYR A 178 17.53 -13.33 -0.42
C TYR A 178 19.02 -12.98 -0.56
N GLY A 179 19.45 -11.86 -0.01
CA GLY A 179 20.86 -11.47 -0.03
C GLY A 179 21.37 -11.24 -1.45
N ASP A 180 22.45 -11.92 -1.82
CA ASP A 180 23.01 -11.88 -3.18
C ASP A 180 22.29 -12.84 -4.15
N GLY A 181 21.23 -13.52 -3.70
CA GLY A 181 20.45 -14.48 -4.49
C GLY A 181 19.68 -13.86 -5.64
N THR A 182 19.66 -14.55 -6.77
CA THR A 182 18.92 -14.14 -7.97
C THR A 182 17.93 -15.21 -8.41
N VAL A 183 16.69 -14.83 -8.65
CA VAL A 183 15.66 -15.69 -9.26
C VAL A 183 15.20 -15.09 -10.58
N ASN A 184 15.37 -15.84 -11.67
CA ASN A 184 14.77 -15.58 -12.98
C ASN A 184 13.69 -16.62 -13.24
N ILE A 185 12.43 -16.21 -13.35
CA ILE A 185 11.31 -17.14 -13.47
C ILE A 185 10.36 -16.70 -14.59
N SER A 186 9.98 -17.65 -15.44
CA SER A 186 9.06 -17.38 -16.57
C SER A 186 8.06 -18.52 -16.78
N ASP A 187 6.91 -18.19 -17.37
CA ASP A 187 5.87 -19.13 -17.82
C ASP A 187 5.48 -20.16 -16.75
N THR A 188 5.47 -19.76 -15.49
CA THR A 188 5.34 -20.66 -14.33
C THR A 188 4.04 -20.35 -13.58
N THR A 189 3.36 -21.41 -13.10
CA THR A 189 2.19 -21.28 -12.23
C THR A 189 2.61 -21.50 -10.78
N ILE A 190 2.25 -20.58 -9.89
CA ILE A 190 2.52 -20.63 -8.45
C ILE A 190 1.19 -20.57 -7.69
N THR A 191 0.97 -21.52 -6.78
CA THR A 191 -0.18 -21.52 -5.88
C THR A 191 0.30 -21.72 -4.45
N THR A 192 0.01 -20.77 -3.55
CA THR A 192 0.32 -20.87 -2.12
C THR A 192 -0.96 -20.79 -1.30
N LYS A 193 -1.07 -21.55 -0.18
CA LYS A 193 -2.32 -21.70 0.54
C LYS A 193 -2.31 -21.21 1.98
N GLN A 194 -1.18 -21.32 2.67
CA GLN A 194 -1.08 -21.04 4.10
C GLN A 194 -0.56 -19.61 4.36
N ASP A 195 -0.61 -19.21 5.62
CA ASP A 195 -0.18 -17.88 6.05
C ASP A 195 1.31 -17.63 5.82
N THR A 196 1.70 -16.38 5.65
CA THR A 196 3.07 -15.90 5.38
C THR A 196 3.72 -16.56 4.15
N SER A 197 2.90 -17.02 3.20
CA SER A 197 3.29 -17.77 2.00
C SER A 197 3.10 -16.92 0.74
N GLY A 198 3.98 -15.94 0.54
CA GLY A 198 3.96 -15.08 -0.66
C GLY A 198 4.15 -15.86 -1.96
N GLY A 199 3.74 -15.27 -3.08
CA GLY A 199 3.92 -15.88 -4.41
C GLY A 199 5.37 -15.80 -4.88
N ILE A 200 5.81 -14.60 -5.26
CA ILE A 200 7.21 -14.26 -5.57
C ILE A 200 7.71 -13.25 -4.55
N HIS A 201 8.97 -13.41 -4.09
CA HIS A 201 9.43 -12.71 -2.90
C HIS A 201 10.90 -12.29 -3.00
N VAL A 202 11.23 -11.07 -2.55
CA VAL A 202 12.61 -10.60 -2.34
C VAL A 202 12.76 -10.03 -0.94
N ALA A 203 13.93 -10.26 -0.32
CA ALA A 203 14.33 -9.62 0.92
C ALA A 203 15.86 -9.58 1.04
N GLY A 204 16.37 -8.76 1.95
CA GLY A 204 17.80 -8.71 2.25
C GLY A 204 18.70 -8.29 1.08
N GLY A 205 18.17 -7.62 0.06
CA GLY A 205 18.90 -7.21 -1.14
C GLY A 205 18.71 -8.11 -2.36
N GLY A 206 17.91 -9.20 -2.26
CA GLY A 206 17.71 -10.17 -3.34
C GLY A 206 17.21 -9.58 -4.66
N THR A 207 17.45 -10.28 -5.76
CA THR A 207 17.03 -9.85 -7.11
C THR A 207 16.08 -10.87 -7.73
N LEU A 208 14.93 -10.39 -8.27
CA LEU A 208 13.95 -11.25 -8.91
C LEU A 208 13.48 -10.68 -10.24
N HIS A 209 13.51 -11.50 -11.30
CA HIS A 209 12.94 -11.21 -12.60
C HIS A 209 11.84 -12.22 -12.93
N ALA A 210 10.60 -11.74 -13.08
CA ALA A 210 9.45 -12.57 -13.41
C ALA A 210 8.87 -12.19 -14.77
N GLU A 211 8.52 -13.20 -15.56
CA GLU A 211 7.90 -13.01 -16.87
C GLU A 211 6.70 -13.96 -17.04
N ASN A 212 5.53 -13.41 -17.34
CA ASN A 212 4.32 -14.15 -17.71
C ASN A 212 3.92 -15.26 -16.71
N LEU A 213 3.88 -14.92 -15.41
CA LEU A 213 3.49 -15.87 -14.37
C LEU A 213 1.97 -15.89 -14.15
N THR A 214 1.50 -17.02 -13.61
CA THR A 214 0.18 -17.13 -12.98
C THR A 214 0.39 -17.41 -11.49
N VAL A 215 0.09 -16.44 -10.63
CA VAL A 215 0.31 -16.54 -9.19
C VAL A 215 -1.01 -16.41 -8.45
N GLU A 216 -1.28 -17.34 -7.56
CA GLU A 216 -2.44 -17.30 -6.65
C GLU A 216 -2.00 -17.62 -5.22
N THR A 217 -2.30 -16.71 -4.28
CA THR A 217 -2.05 -16.89 -2.84
C THR A 217 -3.36 -16.83 -2.06
N SER A 218 -3.47 -17.59 -0.95
CA SER A 218 -4.72 -17.65 -0.18
C SER A 218 -4.56 -17.42 1.32
N GLY A 219 -3.35 -17.48 1.86
CA GLY A 219 -3.07 -17.29 3.29
C GLY A 219 -3.12 -15.82 3.72
N GLU A 220 -3.22 -15.58 5.02
CA GLU A 220 -3.02 -14.27 5.64
C GLU A 220 -1.57 -13.82 5.46
N SER A 221 -1.34 -12.52 5.29
CA SER A 221 -0.01 -11.94 5.05
C SER A 221 0.77 -12.63 3.92
N SER A 222 0.09 -12.96 2.84
CA SER A 222 0.59 -13.77 1.71
C SER A 222 0.41 -13.04 0.38
N ALA A 223 1.00 -11.85 0.24
CA ALA A 223 0.91 -11.07 -1.00
C ALA A 223 1.46 -11.87 -2.20
N ALA A 224 0.82 -11.75 -3.37
CA ALA A 224 1.24 -12.45 -4.59
C ALA A 224 2.60 -11.95 -5.09
N ILE A 225 2.85 -10.63 -4.97
CA ILE A 225 4.15 -9.98 -5.15
C ILE A 225 4.53 -9.39 -3.81
N ARG A 226 5.63 -9.84 -3.23
CA ARG A 226 6.03 -9.49 -1.88
C ARG A 226 7.51 -9.14 -1.79
N SER A 227 7.82 -8.14 -0.98
CA SER A 227 9.16 -7.89 -0.50
C SER A 227 9.13 -7.69 1.01
N ASP A 228 10.25 -7.91 1.68
CA ASP A 228 10.37 -7.75 3.12
C ASP A 228 11.73 -7.15 3.50
N ARG A 229 12.04 -7.16 4.78
CA ARG A 229 13.18 -6.51 5.44
C ARG A 229 14.48 -6.60 4.64
N GLY A 230 15.13 -5.45 4.47
CA GLY A 230 16.36 -5.32 3.68
C GLY A 230 16.13 -5.16 2.18
N GLY A 231 14.85 -5.15 1.75
CA GLY A 231 14.47 -4.82 0.37
C GLY A 231 15.07 -5.73 -0.68
N GLY A 232 15.33 -5.15 -1.84
CA GLY A 232 15.88 -5.82 -3.03
C GLY A 232 15.38 -5.16 -4.30
N THR A 233 15.49 -5.88 -5.41
CA THR A 233 15.01 -5.42 -6.71
C THR A 233 14.10 -6.45 -7.35
N MET A 234 12.93 -6.04 -7.81
CA MET A 234 12.01 -6.92 -8.52
C MET A 234 11.54 -6.30 -9.84
N THR A 235 11.62 -7.06 -10.92
CA THR A 235 11.05 -6.69 -12.21
C THR A 235 10.06 -7.77 -12.66
N VAL A 236 8.83 -7.34 -12.96
CA VAL A 236 7.74 -8.23 -13.38
C VAL A 236 7.22 -7.76 -14.73
N ASN A 237 7.16 -8.66 -15.71
CA ASN A 237 6.62 -8.40 -17.02
C ASN A 237 5.48 -9.39 -17.34
N GLY A 238 4.29 -8.86 -17.56
CA GLY A 238 3.10 -9.67 -17.85
C GLY A 238 2.66 -10.56 -16.69
N GLY A 239 1.62 -11.36 -16.96
CA GLY A 239 1.11 -12.34 -16.02
C GLY A 239 -0.09 -11.88 -15.19
N THR A 240 -0.55 -12.80 -14.33
CA THR A 240 -1.70 -12.59 -13.44
C THR A 240 -1.30 -12.95 -12.02
N TYR A 241 -1.55 -12.04 -11.09
CA TYR A 241 -1.16 -12.15 -9.69
C TYR A 241 -2.39 -11.89 -8.82
N THR A 242 -2.84 -12.89 -8.07
CA THR A 242 -4.05 -12.83 -7.24
C THR A 242 -3.72 -13.17 -5.80
N SER A 243 -4.04 -12.25 -4.88
CA SER A 243 -3.97 -12.45 -3.43
C SER A 243 -5.39 -12.56 -2.88
N ASN A 244 -5.73 -13.69 -2.27
CA ASN A 244 -7.07 -13.94 -1.72
C ASN A 244 -7.13 -13.81 -0.19
N GLY A 245 -5.99 -13.80 0.49
CA GLY A 245 -5.92 -13.78 1.94
C GLY A 245 -6.22 -12.43 2.56
N SER A 246 -6.62 -12.44 3.82
CA SER A 246 -6.75 -11.24 4.64
C SER A 246 -5.37 -10.60 4.85
N GLY A 247 -5.28 -9.25 4.79
CA GLY A 247 -4.02 -8.55 4.93
C GLY A 247 -2.96 -8.95 3.90
N SER A 248 -3.40 -9.42 2.73
CA SER A 248 -2.55 -9.87 1.62
C SER A 248 -2.80 -8.97 0.41
N PRO A 249 -2.13 -7.80 0.31
CA PRO A 249 -2.24 -6.95 -0.87
C PRO A 249 -1.78 -7.69 -2.13
N ALA A 250 -2.15 -7.21 -3.31
CA ALA A 250 -1.61 -7.76 -4.55
C ALA A 250 -0.10 -7.50 -4.64
N VAL A 251 0.35 -6.33 -4.16
CA VAL A 251 1.77 -5.95 -4.01
C VAL A 251 2.02 -5.40 -2.61
N TYR A 252 2.87 -6.07 -1.82
CA TYR A 252 3.48 -5.55 -0.61
C TYR A 252 4.92 -5.15 -0.90
N CYS A 253 5.22 -3.85 -0.76
CA CYS A 253 6.45 -3.27 -1.27
C CYS A 253 7.30 -2.64 -0.15
N THR A 254 8.45 -3.27 0.12
CA THR A 254 9.58 -2.77 0.92
C THR A 254 10.88 -2.88 0.10
N ALA A 255 10.80 -2.70 -1.21
CA ALA A 255 11.89 -2.86 -2.18
C ALA A 255 11.70 -1.90 -3.36
N ASP A 256 12.60 -1.94 -4.34
CA ASP A 256 12.40 -1.31 -5.64
C ASP A 256 11.72 -2.28 -6.60
N ILE A 257 10.43 -2.04 -6.89
CA ILE A 257 9.62 -2.94 -7.71
C ILE A 257 9.14 -2.22 -8.99
N THR A 258 9.36 -2.85 -10.14
CA THR A 258 8.83 -2.42 -11.43
C THR A 258 7.96 -3.50 -12.03
N ILE A 259 6.72 -3.17 -12.43
CA ILE A 259 5.75 -4.10 -13.02
C ILE A 259 5.20 -3.52 -14.30
N ASN A 260 5.19 -4.30 -15.36
CA ASN A 260 4.69 -3.92 -16.67
C ASN A 260 3.66 -4.95 -17.20
N ASP A 261 2.59 -4.49 -17.84
CA ASP A 261 1.61 -5.31 -18.58
C ASP A 261 0.98 -6.45 -17.74
N ALA A 262 0.76 -6.27 -16.43
CA ALA A 262 0.28 -7.31 -15.53
C ALA A 262 -1.13 -7.03 -14.98
N THR A 263 -1.83 -8.13 -14.62
CA THR A 263 -3.09 -8.06 -13.87
C THR A 263 -2.83 -8.41 -12.39
N LEU A 264 -3.15 -7.49 -11.49
CA LEU A 264 -2.84 -7.53 -10.07
C LEU A 264 -4.13 -7.40 -9.26
N THR A 265 -4.51 -8.43 -8.49
CA THR A 265 -5.78 -8.45 -7.77
C THR A 265 -5.60 -8.86 -6.32
N ALA A 266 -6.11 -8.05 -5.40
CA ALA A 266 -6.34 -8.43 -4.00
C ALA A 266 -7.84 -8.55 -3.75
N THR A 267 -8.29 -9.70 -3.20
CA THR A 267 -9.71 -9.93 -2.92
C THR A 267 -10.06 -9.77 -1.44
N GLY A 268 -9.07 -9.80 -0.55
CA GLY A 268 -9.20 -9.69 0.90
C GLY A 268 -8.31 -8.61 1.53
N ALA A 269 -7.76 -7.68 0.73
CA ALA A 269 -6.90 -6.60 1.17
C ALA A 269 -6.91 -5.43 0.17
N GLU A 270 -6.15 -4.39 0.46
CA GLU A 270 -5.79 -3.31 -0.47
C GLU A 270 -5.03 -3.84 -1.69
N ALA A 271 -5.01 -3.06 -2.76
CA ALA A 271 -4.26 -3.44 -3.95
C ALA A 271 -2.74 -3.33 -3.73
N VAL A 272 -2.31 -2.24 -3.09
CA VAL A 272 -0.89 -1.93 -2.86
C VAL A 272 -0.68 -1.38 -1.46
N CYS A 273 0.40 -1.85 -0.85
CA CYS A 273 0.96 -1.33 0.38
C CYS A 273 2.45 -1.05 0.15
N ILE A 274 2.90 0.22 0.34
CA ILE A 274 4.32 0.61 0.25
C ILE A 274 4.74 1.16 1.61
N GLU A 275 5.82 0.61 2.16
CA GLU A 275 6.34 1.02 3.45
C GLU A 275 7.72 1.66 3.33
N GLY A 276 7.86 2.89 3.88
CA GLY A 276 9.12 3.60 4.00
C GLY A 276 9.81 3.94 2.68
N LEU A 277 11.12 3.98 2.68
CA LEU A 277 11.99 4.38 1.55
C LEU A 277 12.00 3.31 0.46
N ASN A 278 10.87 3.11 -0.23
CA ASN A 278 10.72 2.11 -1.26
C ASN A 278 9.88 2.62 -2.44
N SER A 279 9.97 1.93 -3.58
CA SER A 279 9.32 2.37 -4.80
C SER A 279 8.57 1.27 -5.53
N LEU A 280 7.37 1.60 -6.03
CA LEU A 280 6.61 0.78 -6.95
C LEU A 280 6.29 1.58 -8.21
N LYS A 281 6.74 1.06 -9.35
CA LYS A 281 6.46 1.59 -10.67
C LYS A 281 5.60 0.62 -11.48
N LEU A 282 4.47 1.08 -11.98
CA LEU A 282 3.50 0.32 -12.77
C LEU A 282 3.34 0.94 -14.16
N THR A 283 3.40 0.12 -15.20
CA THR A 283 3.15 0.55 -16.58
C THR A 283 2.13 -0.39 -17.22
N ASP A 284 1.01 0.15 -17.72
CA ASP A 284 -0.06 -0.59 -18.41
C ASP A 284 -0.58 -1.80 -17.61
N CYS A 285 -0.68 -1.65 -16.27
CA CYS A 285 -1.16 -2.70 -15.37
C CYS A 285 -2.63 -2.51 -15.01
N ASP A 286 -3.35 -3.64 -14.85
CA ASP A 286 -4.70 -3.65 -14.28
C ASP A 286 -4.65 -4.03 -12.80
N LEU A 287 -4.93 -3.06 -11.92
CA LEU A 287 -4.80 -3.18 -10.48
C LEU A 287 -6.16 -3.11 -9.78
N SER A 288 -6.42 -4.00 -8.83
CA SER A 288 -7.69 -4.06 -8.09
C SER A 288 -7.48 -4.45 -6.63
N GLY A 289 -8.11 -3.71 -5.71
CA GLY A 289 -8.13 -3.98 -4.27
C GLY A 289 -9.54 -4.11 -3.71
N ASN A 290 -9.70 -4.90 -2.64
CA ASN A 290 -10.95 -5.10 -1.91
C ASN A 290 -10.63 -5.29 -0.41
N ILE A 291 -10.18 -4.20 0.24
CA ILE A 291 -9.91 -4.21 1.67
C ILE A 291 -11.22 -4.39 2.44
N PRO A 292 -11.31 -5.34 3.40
CA PRO A 292 -12.48 -5.44 4.26
C PRO A 292 -12.47 -4.33 5.32
N ASP A 293 -13.65 -3.90 5.76
CA ASP A 293 -13.80 -3.00 6.90
C ASP A 293 -13.10 -3.61 8.13
N ASN A 294 -12.28 -2.81 8.81
CA ASN A 294 -11.51 -3.24 9.98
C ASN A 294 -11.45 -2.12 11.01
N GLU A 295 -11.86 -2.39 12.25
CA GLU A 295 -11.86 -1.42 13.35
C GLU A 295 -10.46 -0.89 13.72
N GLN A 296 -9.40 -1.60 13.34
CA GLN A 296 -8.01 -1.14 13.50
C GLN A 296 -7.61 -0.11 12.43
N ASN A 297 -8.41 0.07 11.39
CA ASN A 297 -8.20 1.10 10.38
C ASN A 297 -8.95 2.38 10.78
N ASP A 298 -8.39 3.53 10.41
CA ASP A 298 -9.10 4.82 10.53
C ASP A 298 -9.97 5.10 9.30
N CYS A 299 -9.68 4.45 8.20
CA CYS A 299 -10.43 4.45 6.95
C CYS A 299 -10.02 3.21 6.14
N ASP A 300 -10.76 2.90 5.08
CA ASP A 300 -10.38 1.86 4.11
C ASP A 300 -9.83 2.51 2.85
N TRP A 301 -8.84 1.86 2.21
CA TRP A 301 -8.07 2.39 1.09
C TRP A 301 -7.79 1.34 0.03
N THR A 302 -7.41 1.78 -1.17
CA THR A 302 -6.98 0.89 -2.25
C THR A 302 -5.46 0.84 -2.36
N VAL A 303 -4.79 1.98 -2.18
CA VAL A 303 -3.33 2.10 -2.16
C VAL A 303 -2.93 2.88 -0.91
N ILE A 304 -1.97 2.34 -0.13
CA ILE A 304 -1.42 3.02 1.03
C ILE A 304 0.09 3.19 0.91
N LEU A 305 0.57 4.39 1.27
CA LEU A 305 1.98 4.71 1.51
C LEU A 305 2.14 5.11 2.97
N TYR A 306 2.99 4.40 3.73
CA TYR A 306 3.08 4.60 5.17
C TYR A 306 4.44 4.17 5.73
N GLN A 307 4.67 4.47 7.00
CA GLN A 307 5.78 3.94 7.79
C GLN A 307 5.21 3.29 9.06
N SER A 308 5.44 1.99 9.22
CA SER A 308 4.93 1.24 10.40
C SER A 308 5.76 1.48 11.65
N MET A 309 7.05 1.81 11.52
CA MET A 309 8.05 1.85 12.58
C MET A 309 8.42 0.46 13.13
N SER A 310 8.08 -0.63 12.43
CA SER A 310 8.46 -2.00 12.78
C SER A 310 9.95 -2.30 12.55
N GLY A 311 10.62 -1.49 11.73
CA GLY A 311 11.98 -1.73 11.25
C GLY A 311 12.05 -2.64 10.02
N ASP A 312 10.93 -2.91 9.37
CA ASP A 312 10.89 -3.71 8.13
C ASP A 312 11.35 -2.90 6.92
N SER A 313 11.29 -1.57 7.02
CA SER A 313 11.73 -0.64 5.99
C SER A 313 12.48 0.55 6.60
N GLU A 314 13.43 1.11 5.86
CA GLU A 314 14.08 2.39 6.20
C GLU A 314 13.06 3.52 6.09
N VAL A 315 13.20 4.52 6.99
CA VAL A 315 12.37 5.72 6.97
C VAL A 315 12.78 6.58 5.78
N GLY A 316 11.79 7.04 5.00
CA GLY A 316 12.04 7.92 3.86
C GLY A 316 10.85 7.98 2.92
N ASN A 317 11.08 8.51 1.71
CA ASN A 317 10.04 8.76 0.73
C ASN A 317 9.53 7.47 0.07
N SER A 318 8.28 7.10 0.36
CA SER A 318 7.56 6.04 -0.37
C SER A 318 7.12 6.55 -1.75
N THR A 319 7.33 5.77 -2.81
CA THR A 319 6.97 6.19 -4.17
C THR A 319 6.00 5.24 -4.86
N PHE A 320 4.88 5.77 -5.34
CA PHE A 320 3.93 5.10 -6.21
C PHE A 320 3.85 5.83 -7.57
N ASP A 321 4.30 5.19 -8.63
CA ASP A 321 4.27 5.71 -10.00
C ASP A 321 3.44 4.78 -10.88
N MET A 322 2.33 5.27 -11.45
CA MET A 322 1.48 4.47 -12.34
C MET A 322 1.19 5.23 -13.65
N THR A 323 1.51 4.59 -14.76
CA THR A 323 1.24 5.11 -16.11
C THR A 323 0.42 4.11 -16.89
N GLY A 324 -0.70 4.56 -17.46
CA GLY A 324 -1.63 3.70 -18.21
C GLY A 324 -2.37 2.69 -17.35
N GLY A 325 -3.01 1.72 -17.97
CA GLY A 325 -3.75 0.66 -17.28
C GLY A 325 -4.96 1.12 -16.49
N SER A 326 -5.34 0.35 -15.45
CA SER A 326 -6.50 0.66 -14.63
C SER A 326 -6.25 0.42 -13.13
N LEU A 327 -6.91 1.23 -12.27
CA LEU A 327 -6.95 1.09 -10.82
C LEU A 327 -8.40 1.01 -10.34
N THR A 328 -8.77 -0.11 -9.72
CA THR A 328 -10.12 -0.39 -9.23
C THR A 328 -10.15 -0.53 -7.71
N SER A 329 -10.89 0.37 -7.05
CA SER A 329 -11.30 0.21 -5.66
C SER A 329 -12.62 -0.55 -5.61
N LYS A 330 -12.69 -1.61 -4.81
CA LYS A 330 -13.95 -2.32 -4.51
C LYS A 330 -14.53 -1.96 -3.15
N ASN A 331 -13.71 -1.41 -2.26
CA ASN A 331 -14.12 -0.86 -0.96
C ASN A 331 -13.19 0.29 -0.55
N GLY A 332 -13.72 1.31 0.13
CA GLY A 332 -12.98 2.45 0.65
C GLY A 332 -12.52 3.47 -0.38
N GLY A 333 -11.68 4.39 0.05
CA GLY A 333 -11.09 5.44 -0.76
C GLY A 333 -9.96 4.95 -1.68
N MET A 334 -9.39 5.88 -2.44
CA MET A 334 -8.40 5.49 -3.45
C MET A 334 -6.97 5.47 -2.89
N PHE A 335 -6.47 6.59 -2.38
CA PHE A 335 -5.10 6.75 -1.90
C PHE A 335 -5.07 7.23 -0.47
N TYR A 336 -4.27 6.57 0.36
CA TYR A 336 -4.00 7.00 1.73
C TYR A 336 -2.49 7.12 1.95
N THR A 337 -2.07 8.20 2.62
CA THR A 337 -0.68 8.35 3.07
C THR A 337 -0.65 8.90 4.49
N THR A 338 0.19 8.30 5.33
CA THR A 338 0.29 8.62 6.76
C THR A 338 1.65 8.22 7.33
N ASN A 339 2.17 9.01 8.27
CA ASN A 339 3.42 8.75 8.97
C ASN A 339 4.65 8.54 8.05
N THR A 340 4.68 9.20 6.88
CA THR A 340 5.77 9.03 5.91
C THR A 340 5.92 10.23 4.99
N GLU A 341 7.07 10.38 4.36
CA GLU A 341 7.20 11.13 3.12
C GLU A 341 6.68 10.27 1.97
N SER A 342 5.95 10.86 1.02
CA SER A 342 5.34 10.11 -0.08
C SER A 342 5.29 10.87 -1.40
N THR A 343 5.45 10.12 -2.49
CA THR A 343 5.33 10.65 -3.85
C THR A 343 4.36 9.78 -4.64
N PHE A 344 3.30 10.39 -5.16
CA PHE A 344 2.38 9.76 -6.11
C PHE A 344 2.52 10.42 -7.48
N SER A 345 2.68 9.61 -8.51
CA SER A 345 2.66 10.04 -9.91
C SER A 345 1.63 9.21 -10.68
N LEU A 346 0.59 9.87 -11.19
CA LEU A 346 -0.42 9.22 -12.02
C LEU A 346 -0.44 9.84 -13.41
N ASN A 347 -0.42 8.99 -14.41
CA ASN A 347 -0.47 9.42 -15.80
C ASN A 347 -1.44 8.54 -16.60
N ASN A 348 -2.59 9.11 -16.99
CA ASN A 348 -3.61 8.47 -17.82
C ASN A 348 -4.06 7.08 -17.29
N VAL A 349 -4.28 6.97 -15.99
CA VAL A 349 -4.77 5.74 -15.32
C VAL A 349 -6.30 5.75 -15.31
N LYS A 350 -6.94 4.69 -15.80
CA LYS A 350 -8.40 4.53 -15.73
C LYS A 350 -8.82 4.12 -14.32
N MET A 351 -9.51 4.98 -13.59
CA MET A 351 -9.97 4.69 -12.24
C MET A 351 -11.41 4.20 -12.18
N THR A 352 -11.66 3.21 -11.31
CA THR A 352 -13.00 2.74 -10.93
C THR A 352 -13.13 2.84 -9.42
N TYR A 353 -14.14 3.57 -8.97
CA TYR A 353 -14.38 3.85 -7.56
C TYR A 353 -15.45 2.93 -7.00
N SER A 354 -15.31 2.54 -5.74
CA SER A 354 -16.34 1.82 -4.99
C SER A 354 -17.54 2.73 -4.68
N ASP A 355 -18.66 2.12 -4.32
CA ASP A 355 -19.83 2.87 -3.81
C ASP A 355 -19.57 3.47 -2.42
N SER A 356 -18.59 2.93 -1.67
CA SER A 356 -18.11 3.42 -0.37
C SER A 356 -16.93 4.40 -0.50
N ASN A 357 -16.64 4.92 -1.71
CA ASN A 357 -15.55 5.87 -1.92
C ASN A 357 -15.87 7.22 -1.27
N ASP A 358 -15.23 7.51 -0.15
CA ASP A 358 -15.37 8.73 0.63
C ASP A 358 -14.21 9.72 0.43
N PHE A 359 -13.09 9.28 -0.18
CA PHE A 359 -11.98 10.16 -0.56
C PHE A 359 -11.24 9.66 -1.81
N PHE A 360 -10.67 10.61 -2.55
CA PHE A 360 -9.68 10.34 -3.59
C PHE A 360 -8.28 10.19 -2.98
N LEU A 361 -7.87 11.15 -2.12
CA LEU A 361 -6.60 11.16 -1.43
C LEU A 361 -6.82 11.57 0.04
N LYS A 362 -6.30 10.79 0.97
CA LYS A 362 -6.19 11.16 2.37
C LYS A 362 -4.71 11.27 2.75
N CYS A 363 -4.28 12.50 3.09
CA CYS A 363 -2.91 12.85 3.50
C CYS A 363 -3.00 13.43 4.91
N THR A 364 -2.98 12.56 5.92
CA THR A 364 -3.26 12.94 7.32
C THR A 364 -2.45 12.11 8.31
N GLY A 365 -2.37 12.57 9.54
CA GLY A 365 -2.04 11.69 10.66
C GLY A 365 -3.09 10.57 10.84
N ASN A 366 -2.75 9.61 11.69
CA ASN A 366 -3.60 8.48 12.03
C ASN A 366 -3.79 8.37 13.55
N ALA A 367 -4.84 7.65 13.99
CA ALA A 367 -5.17 7.45 15.39
C ALA A 367 -4.21 6.48 16.13
N ASN A 368 -3.17 6.02 15.46
CA ASN A 368 -2.18 5.07 15.99
C ASN A 368 -2.77 3.71 16.45
N LYS A 369 -3.89 3.29 15.92
CA LYS A 369 -4.51 2.00 16.26
C LYS A 369 -3.65 0.80 15.86
N ARG A 370 -2.83 0.95 14.81
CA ARG A 370 -1.88 -0.06 14.32
C ARG A 370 -0.43 0.16 14.80
N GLY A 371 -0.18 1.16 15.65
CA GLY A 371 1.18 1.48 16.10
C GLY A 371 2.00 2.30 15.10
N TRP A 372 1.37 2.91 14.09
CA TRP A 372 2.06 3.70 13.07
C TRP A 372 2.40 5.11 13.56
N GLY A 373 3.61 5.27 14.05
CA GLY A 373 4.13 6.54 14.58
C GLY A 373 3.54 6.92 15.92
N LYS A 374 3.33 8.21 16.16
CA LYS A 374 2.76 8.77 17.39
C LYS A 374 1.57 9.64 17.05
N SER A 375 0.40 9.34 17.61
CA SER A 375 -0.82 10.12 17.40
C SER A 375 -0.59 11.61 17.63
N GLY A 376 -1.05 12.45 16.68
CA GLY A 376 -0.84 13.89 16.67
C GLY A 376 0.55 14.36 16.21
N SER A 377 1.42 13.42 15.73
CA SER A 377 2.76 13.72 15.20
C SER A 377 3.15 12.72 14.09
N ASN A 378 2.18 12.03 13.51
CA ASN A 378 2.34 11.01 12.48
C ASN A 378 1.65 11.42 11.17
N GLY A 379 1.77 12.68 10.80
CA GLY A 379 1.33 13.21 9.52
C GLY A 379 2.12 12.64 8.35
N ALA A 380 1.77 13.07 7.15
CA ALA A 380 2.47 12.71 5.92
C ALA A 380 2.94 13.94 5.16
N ASP A 381 4.13 13.84 4.54
CA ASP A 381 4.62 14.82 3.58
C ASP A 381 4.43 14.26 2.17
N CYS A 382 3.41 14.75 1.45
CA CYS A 382 2.95 14.15 0.20
C CYS A 382 3.15 15.07 -1.00
N ILE A 383 3.80 14.54 -2.05
CA ILE A 383 3.82 15.14 -3.38
C ILE A 383 2.92 14.31 -4.29
N PHE A 384 1.82 14.89 -4.79
CA PHE A 384 0.90 14.21 -5.69
C PHE A 384 0.86 14.92 -7.05
N THR A 385 1.20 14.21 -8.10
CA THR A 385 1.14 14.72 -9.49
C THR A 385 0.17 13.91 -10.33
N ALA A 386 -0.85 14.59 -10.87
CA ALA A 386 -1.82 14.05 -11.82
C ALA A 386 -1.56 14.60 -13.22
N THR A 387 -1.36 13.72 -14.20
CA THR A 387 -1.14 14.05 -15.60
C THR A 387 -2.18 13.33 -16.45
N GLU A 388 -2.96 14.05 -17.28
CA GLU A 388 -4.02 13.45 -18.11
C GLU A 388 -4.97 12.56 -17.28
N GLN A 389 -5.32 12.99 -16.04
CA GLN A 389 -5.93 12.13 -15.05
C GLN A 389 -7.32 12.63 -14.65
N ASP A 390 -8.33 11.76 -14.73
CA ASP A 390 -9.67 12.00 -14.19
C ASP A 390 -9.76 11.46 -12.75
N MET A 391 -10.10 12.34 -11.79
CA MET A 391 -10.13 12.04 -10.36
C MET A 391 -11.49 12.38 -9.75
N LYS A 392 -12.00 11.49 -8.88
CA LYS A 392 -13.27 11.66 -8.18
C LYS A 392 -13.14 11.28 -6.70
N GLY A 393 -13.71 12.11 -5.83
CA GLY A 393 -13.67 11.99 -4.37
C GLY A 393 -12.94 13.17 -3.76
N ASP A 394 -13.08 13.33 -2.45
CA ASP A 394 -12.48 14.45 -1.73
C ASP A 394 -10.98 14.22 -1.51
N ILE A 395 -10.24 15.31 -1.42
CA ILE A 395 -8.88 15.32 -0.92
C ILE A 395 -8.94 15.77 0.54
N ILE A 396 -8.44 14.94 1.45
CA ILE A 396 -8.46 15.19 2.89
C ILE A 396 -7.03 15.40 3.36
N TRP A 397 -6.78 16.48 4.10
CA TRP A 397 -5.49 16.79 4.70
C TRP A 397 -5.66 17.33 6.12
N ASP A 398 -4.58 17.42 6.90
CA ASP A 398 -4.58 18.00 8.25
C ASP A 398 -3.36 18.90 8.50
N SER A 399 -3.37 19.64 9.60
CA SER A 399 -2.32 20.60 9.93
C SER A 399 -0.99 19.98 10.39
N ILE A 400 -0.90 18.65 10.54
CA ILE A 400 0.37 17.95 10.80
C ILE A 400 0.95 17.28 9.55
N SER A 401 0.34 17.52 8.38
CA SER A 401 0.74 16.97 7.09
C SER A 401 1.01 18.07 6.06
N THR A 402 1.88 17.79 5.10
CA THR A 402 2.16 18.68 3.97
C THR A 402 1.71 18.01 2.68
N LEU A 403 0.88 18.70 1.88
CA LEU A 403 0.41 18.24 0.59
C LEU A 403 0.78 19.21 -0.53
N GLU A 404 1.56 18.76 -1.49
CA GLU A 404 1.81 19.41 -2.78
C GLU A 404 1.04 18.69 -3.88
N PHE A 405 -0.14 19.22 -4.26
CA PHE A 405 -1.04 18.60 -5.23
C PHE A 405 -1.01 19.34 -6.57
N THR A 406 -0.57 18.67 -7.63
CA THR A 406 -0.45 19.26 -8.98
C THR A 406 -1.30 18.54 -10.00
N MET A 407 -2.14 19.29 -10.72
CA MET A 407 -2.94 18.85 -11.86
C MET A 407 -2.40 19.47 -13.16
N LYS A 408 -2.10 18.64 -14.14
CA LYS A 408 -1.56 19.09 -15.44
C LYS A 408 -2.08 18.27 -16.62
N SER A 409 -1.90 18.82 -17.82
CA SER A 409 -2.20 18.16 -19.10
C SER A 409 -3.66 17.71 -19.25
N GLY A 410 -4.62 18.53 -18.81
CA GLY A 410 -6.04 18.23 -18.96
C GLY A 410 -6.62 17.38 -17.83
N SER A 411 -5.93 17.26 -16.70
CA SER A 411 -6.45 16.53 -15.55
C SER A 411 -7.72 17.16 -14.98
N SER A 412 -8.61 16.34 -14.44
CA SER A 412 -9.81 16.79 -13.76
C SER A 412 -9.91 16.23 -12.33
N LEU A 413 -10.42 17.05 -11.40
CA LEU A 413 -10.81 16.63 -10.06
C LEU A 413 -12.28 16.98 -9.83
N THR A 414 -13.09 16.02 -9.41
CA THR A 414 -14.46 16.24 -8.91
C THR A 414 -14.50 15.87 -7.43
N GLY A 415 -14.46 16.86 -6.55
CA GLY A 415 -14.39 16.68 -5.09
C GLY A 415 -14.18 18.00 -4.37
N ALA A 416 -14.22 17.96 -3.04
CA ALA A 416 -13.79 19.03 -2.16
C ALA A 416 -12.33 18.81 -1.72
N ILE A 417 -11.67 19.85 -1.18
CA ILE A 417 -10.40 19.72 -0.47
C ILE A 417 -10.66 20.13 0.97
N VAL A 418 -10.59 19.15 1.88
CA VAL A 418 -11.08 19.24 3.25
C VAL A 418 -9.93 19.22 4.24
N ASP A 419 -9.96 20.16 5.17
CA ASP A 419 -9.10 20.23 6.33
C ASP A 419 -9.75 19.42 7.47
N ASP A 420 -9.16 18.25 7.82
CA ASP A 420 -9.70 17.32 8.83
C ASP A 420 -8.71 17.11 9.97
N GLU A 421 -8.87 17.86 11.03
CA GLU A 421 -8.00 17.85 12.21
C GLU A 421 -8.24 16.67 13.18
N THR A 422 -9.03 15.66 12.80
CA THR A 422 -9.43 14.56 13.70
C THR A 422 -8.24 13.87 14.35
N ASN A 423 -7.15 13.64 13.62
CA ASN A 423 -5.93 12.97 14.10
C ASN A 423 -4.73 13.92 14.30
N ALA A 424 -4.92 15.22 14.11
CA ALA A 424 -3.83 16.21 14.16
C ALA A 424 -3.37 16.58 15.60
N GLY A 425 -4.03 16.07 16.65
CA GLY A 425 -3.64 16.34 18.03
C GLY A 425 -3.75 17.83 18.40
N ASN A 426 -2.62 18.49 18.64
CA ASN A 426 -2.59 19.95 18.91
C ASN A 426 -2.44 20.78 17.63
N GLY A 427 -2.46 20.15 16.44
CA GLY A 427 -2.16 20.77 15.18
C GLY A 427 -0.67 21.02 14.96
N GLY A 428 -0.34 21.57 13.81
CA GLY A 428 1.02 21.87 13.37
C GLY A 428 1.06 22.96 12.31
N ASP A 429 2.19 23.05 11.60
CA ASP A 429 2.44 24.01 10.52
C ASP A 429 2.26 23.39 9.12
N GLY A 430 1.51 22.29 9.03
CA GLY A 430 1.21 21.59 7.78
C GLY A 430 0.43 22.47 6.79
N SER A 431 0.41 22.05 5.55
CA SER A 431 -0.20 22.84 4.47
C SER A 431 -0.69 21.99 3.31
N ALA A 432 -1.73 22.45 2.63
CA ALA A 432 -2.16 21.95 1.34
C ALA A 432 -1.96 22.98 0.25
N ASN A 433 -1.03 22.72 -0.66
CA ASN A 433 -0.69 23.57 -1.79
C ASN A 433 -1.19 22.94 -3.08
N VAL A 434 -2.05 23.65 -3.82
CA VAL A 434 -2.71 23.14 -5.01
C VAL A 434 -2.30 23.94 -6.23
N THR A 435 -1.83 23.26 -7.27
CA THR A 435 -1.48 23.85 -8.56
C THR A 435 -2.34 23.24 -9.67
N ILE A 436 -3.04 24.09 -10.43
CA ILE A 436 -3.91 23.71 -11.55
C ILE A 436 -3.42 24.39 -12.81
N ASP A 437 -2.94 23.63 -13.78
CA ASP A 437 -2.47 24.17 -15.05
C ASP A 437 -3.63 24.67 -15.93
N LYS A 438 -3.30 25.35 -17.02
CA LYS A 438 -4.27 26.01 -17.92
C LYS A 438 -5.27 25.08 -18.58
N THR A 439 -4.98 23.77 -18.62
CA THR A 439 -5.78 22.74 -19.30
C THR A 439 -6.64 21.93 -18.34
N SER A 440 -6.36 22.03 -17.04
CA SER A 440 -6.98 21.22 -16.00
C SER A 440 -8.21 21.89 -15.36
N THR A 441 -9.08 21.08 -14.77
CA THR A 441 -10.34 21.54 -14.19
C THR A 441 -10.57 20.94 -12.80
N TRP A 442 -10.91 21.79 -11.82
CA TRP A 442 -11.41 21.37 -10.52
C TRP A 442 -12.92 21.66 -10.44
N THR A 443 -13.73 20.61 -10.37
CA THR A 443 -15.18 20.67 -10.10
C THR A 443 -15.39 20.50 -8.60
N VAL A 444 -15.70 21.60 -7.92
CA VAL A 444 -15.85 21.69 -6.47
C VAL A 444 -17.23 21.17 -6.05
N THR A 445 -17.25 20.22 -5.12
CA THR A 445 -18.48 19.58 -4.63
C THR A 445 -18.86 19.96 -3.21
N GLY A 446 -17.98 20.67 -2.49
CA GLY A 446 -18.17 21.14 -1.12
C GLY A 446 -17.28 22.34 -0.79
N ASP A 447 -17.53 23.01 0.35
CA ASP A 447 -16.63 24.04 0.85
C ASP A 447 -15.23 23.45 1.04
N SER A 448 -14.22 24.17 0.57
CA SER A 448 -12.85 23.67 0.51
C SER A 448 -11.88 24.62 1.22
N ARG A 449 -10.80 24.02 1.79
CA ARG A 449 -9.71 24.73 2.45
C ARG A 449 -8.38 24.28 1.87
N VAL A 450 -7.58 25.22 1.41
CA VAL A 450 -6.20 24.99 0.96
C VAL A 450 -5.29 26.15 1.43
N SER A 451 -4.02 25.90 1.67
CA SER A 451 -3.08 26.93 2.12
C SER A 451 -2.70 27.83 0.95
N LYS A 452 -2.31 27.25 -0.17
CA LYS A 452 -1.93 27.99 -1.38
C LYS A 452 -2.65 27.41 -2.60
N LEU A 453 -3.24 28.31 -3.41
CA LEU A 453 -3.88 27.95 -4.68
C LEU A 453 -3.22 28.72 -5.83
N VAL A 454 -2.57 27.99 -6.74
CA VAL A 454 -2.04 28.51 -8.02
C VAL A 454 -2.90 27.94 -9.14
N CYS A 455 -3.68 28.79 -9.83
CA CYS A 455 -4.65 28.31 -10.82
C CYS A 455 -4.61 29.11 -12.11
N SER A 456 -4.16 28.47 -13.19
CA SER A 456 -4.32 28.93 -14.58
C SER A 456 -5.52 28.28 -15.27
N GLY A 457 -6.07 27.21 -14.68
CA GLY A 457 -7.15 26.38 -15.24
C GLY A 457 -8.55 26.83 -14.83
N THR A 458 -9.46 25.88 -14.79
CA THR A 458 -10.88 26.13 -14.51
C THR A 458 -11.25 25.64 -13.10
N ILE A 459 -11.98 26.47 -12.34
CA ILE A 459 -12.60 26.09 -11.06
C ILE A 459 -14.07 26.44 -11.12
N VAL A 460 -14.93 25.41 -11.07
CA VAL A 460 -16.39 25.52 -11.14
C VAL A 460 -17.04 24.53 -10.16
N ASP A 461 -18.32 24.70 -9.89
CA ASP A 461 -19.14 23.66 -9.24
C ASP A 461 -19.74 22.68 -10.26
N ASN A 462 -20.49 21.69 -9.78
CA ASN A 462 -21.17 20.69 -10.60
C ASN A 462 -22.29 21.23 -11.51
N GLN A 463 -22.61 22.53 -11.39
CA GLN A 463 -23.54 23.26 -12.26
C GLN A 463 -22.80 24.20 -13.23
N GLY A 464 -21.47 24.16 -13.26
CA GLY A 464 -20.62 25.03 -14.05
C GLY A 464 -20.52 26.47 -13.55
N LYS A 465 -20.96 26.76 -12.31
CA LYS A 465 -20.87 28.09 -11.73
C LYS A 465 -19.50 28.32 -11.12
N ASN A 466 -18.94 29.53 -11.30
CA ASN A 466 -17.70 29.92 -10.66
C ASN A 466 -17.80 29.86 -9.13
N VAL A 467 -16.81 29.30 -8.46
CA VAL A 467 -16.69 29.21 -7.01
C VAL A 467 -16.08 30.49 -6.44
N THR A 468 -16.56 30.95 -5.29
CA THR A 468 -16.00 32.09 -4.58
C THR A 468 -14.68 31.66 -3.91
N ILE A 469 -13.59 32.43 -4.17
CA ILE A 469 -12.31 32.27 -3.49
C ILE A 469 -12.14 33.42 -2.50
N LYS A 470 -11.90 33.08 -1.22
CA LYS A 470 -11.76 34.05 -0.12
C LYS A 470 -10.57 33.67 0.78
N LYS A 471 -10.03 34.64 1.51
CA LYS A 471 -9.06 34.42 2.58
C LYS A 471 -9.75 33.94 3.86
N SER A 472 -8.99 33.43 4.81
CA SER A 472 -9.47 33.02 6.13
C SER A 472 -10.09 34.17 6.94
N ASP A 473 -9.69 35.42 6.70
CA ASP A 473 -10.28 36.62 7.29
C ASP A 473 -11.62 37.06 6.62
N GLY A 474 -12.10 36.30 5.63
CA GLY A 474 -13.30 36.58 4.86
C GLY A 474 -13.11 37.50 3.65
N THR A 475 -11.91 38.03 3.41
CA THR A 475 -11.60 38.87 2.25
C THR A 475 -11.84 38.10 0.95
N VAL A 476 -12.77 38.52 0.11
CA VAL A 476 -13.07 37.90 -1.18
C VAL A 476 -12.00 38.29 -2.19
N ILE A 477 -11.28 37.29 -2.74
CA ILE A 477 -10.29 37.44 -3.79
C ILE A 477 -10.96 37.37 -5.17
N LYS A 478 -11.80 36.33 -5.39
CA LYS A 478 -12.55 36.12 -6.63
C LYS A 478 -14.00 35.79 -6.28
N LYS A 479 -14.93 36.60 -6.71
CA LYS A 479 -16.37 36.39 -6.46
C LYS A 479 -16.91 35.36 -7.46
N GLY A 480 -17.62 34.35 -6.97
CA GLY A 480 -18.37 33.37 -7.75
C GLY A 480 -19.89 33.47 -7.52
N SER A 481 -20.62 32.55 -8.17
CA SER A 481 -22.08 32.37 -8.03
C SER A 481 -22.46 30.98 -7.52
N SER A 482 -21.49 30.13 -7.26
CA SER A 482 -21.66 28.82 -6.61
C SER A 482 -22.12 28.99 -5.15
N CYS A 483 -22.79 27.97 -4.60
CA CYS A 483 -23.05 27.88 -3.16
C CYS A 483 -21.79 27.49 -2.37
N TYR A 484 -20.79 26.94 -3.02
CA TYR A 484 -19.52 26.54 -2.39
C TYR A 484 -18.49 27.66 -2.40
N THR A 485 -17.54 27.58 -1.46
CA THR A 485 -16.43 28.51 -1.32
C THR A 485 -15.10 27.76 -1.18
N ILE A 486 -14.02 28.37 -1.66
CA ILE A 486 -12.66 27.93 -1.40
C ILE A 486 -11.99 28.96 -0.49
N THR A 487 -11.57 28.54 0.70
CA THR A 487 -10.80 29.35 1.63
C THR A 487 -9.31 29.10 1.41
N VAL A 488 -8.53 30.18 1.26
CA VAL A 488 -7.09 30.10 0.99
C VAL A 488 -6.31 31.08 1.87
N ASP A 489 -5.02 30.78 2.14
CA ASP A 489 -4.12 31.78 2.72
C ASP A 489 -3.48 32.63 1.62
N SER A 490 -3.19 32.02 0.47
CA SER A 490 -2.69 32.74 -0.71
C SER A 490 -3.30 32.19 -2.01
N TYR A 491 -3.49 33.10 -2.98
CA TYR A 491 -4.00 32.78 -4.32
C TYR A 491 -3.17 33.52 -5.37
N SER A 492 -2.83 32.81 -6.44
CA SER A 492 -2.31 33.40 -7.67
C SER A 492 -2.99 32.81 -8.90
N ALA A 493 -3.39 33.68 -9.82
CA ALA A 493 -3.71 33.33 -11.19
C ALA A 493 -2.40 33.44 -11.99
N SER A 494 -1.87 32.34 -12.46
CA SER A 494 -0.62 32.33 -13.24
C SER A 494 -0.90 32.33 -14.72
#